data_bde433d903de0c5913fc4303a56dbc02
#
_entry.id   bde433d903de0c5913fc4303a56dbc02
#
_cell.length_a   1.000
_cell.length_b   1.000
_cell.length_c   1.000
_cell.angle_alpha   90.00
_cell.angle_beta   90.00
_cell.angle_gamma   90.00
#
_symmetry.space_group_name_H-M   'P 1'
#
loop_
_entity.id
_entity.type
_entity.pdbx_description
1 polymer ?
#
loop_
_entity_poly.entity_id
_entity_poly.type
_entity_poly.pdbx_seq_one_letter_code
_entity_poly.pdbx_strand_id
1 'polypeptide(L)'
;MKLVIAILSLVILALVLPVFFMPEPADLAIRQQQLPWVIEARPDGNTRALGLTLNVSTLADAKTAFGPDMVVAIVSEPGEVGALEAYVASAHAGFITGKLIFTARADEDMIAAMRERAAKTEYMESTTRKATLSPADLSTAMTLPVRAIAFIPSANLDRDAIVERFGAPADEIRANDHQTHLLYPDKGLDIILDTRGKELLQYVAPRDFARLTGPLGTAAQ
;
A
#
# COMPACT_ATOMS: atom_id res chain seq x y z
N MET A 1 -28.72 -48.33 -17.99
CA MET A 1 -28.71 -47.11 -18.83
C MET A 1 -28.85 -45.82 -18.03
N LYS A 2 -29.88 -45.67 -17.18
CA LYS A 2 -30.06 -44.44 -16.37
C LYS A 2 -28.89 -44.11 -15.42
N LEU A 3 -28.30 -45.13 -14.78
CA LEU A 3 -27.15 -44.99 -13.87
C LEU A 3 -25.88 -44.46 -14.59
N VAL A 4 -25.61 -45.00 -15.79
CA VAL A 4 -24.47 -44.60 -16.62
C VAL A 4 -24.59 -43.15 -17.06
N ILE A 5 -25.81 -42.73 -17.45
CA ILE A 5 -26.10 -41.34 -17.83
C ILE A 5 -25.91 -40.39 -16.63
N ALA A 6 -26.38 -40.80 -15.45
CA ALA A 6 -26.21 -39.97 -14.22
C ALA A 6 -24.74 -39.80 -13.84
N ILE A 7 -23.92 -40.86 -13.93
CA ILE A 7 -22.48 -40.80 -13.65
C ILE A 7 -21.78 -39.91 -14.69
N LEU A 8 -22.10 -40.05 -15.97
CA LEU A 8 -21.53 -39.26 -17.04
C LEU A 8 -21.86 -37.76 -16.86
N SER A 9 -23.13 -37.45 -16.50
CA SER A 9 -23.56 -36.07 -16.21
C SER A 9 -22.83 -35.49 -15.02
N LEU A 10 -22.60 -36.29 -13.97
CA LEU A 10 -21.84 -35.83 -12.77
C LEU A 10 -20.37 -35.55 -13.11
N VAL A 11 -19.75 -36.39 -13.94
CA VAL A 11 -18.37 -36.21 -14.39
C VAL A 11 -18.25 -34.96 -15.27
N ILE A 12 -19.19 -34.76 -16.21
CA ILE A 12 -19.21 -33.54 -17.05
C ILE A 12 -19.40 -32.31 -16.18
N LEU A 13 -20.32 -32.35 -15.22
CA LEU A 13 -20.55 -31.22 -14.31
C LEU A 13 -19.30 -30.92 -13.49
N ALA A 14 -18.62 -31.96 -12.96
CA ALA A 14 -17.38 -31.78 -12.19
C ALA A 14 -16.22 -31.22 -13.02
N LEU A 15 -16.18 -31.47 -14.33
CA LEU A 15 -15.17 -30.94 -15.25
C LEU A 15 -15.49 -29.51 -15.73
N VAL A 16 -16.76 -29.19 -15.88
CA VAL A 16 -17.22 -27.91 -16.42
C VAL A 16 -17.40 -26.86 -15.32
N LEU A 17 -17.84 -27.29 -14.12
CA LEU A 17 -18.09 -26.37 -13.01
C LEU A 17 -16.88 -25.49 -12.64
N PRO A 18 -15.63 -26.01 -12.56
CA PRO A 18 -14.45 -25.20 -12.25
C PRO A 18 -14.20 -24.07 -13.25
N VAL A 19 -14.58 -24.24 -14.53
CA VAL A 19 -14.38 -23.23 -15.59
C VAL A 19 -15.18 -21.95 -15.30
N PHE A 20 -16.36 -22.07 -14.66
CA PHE A 20 -17.18 -20.91 -14.29
C PHE A 20 -16.65 -20.14 -13.07
N PHE A 21 -15.71 -20.74 -12.31
CA PHE A 21 -15.07 -20.11 -11.16
C PHE A 21 -13.63 -19.69 -11.45
N MET A 22 -13.14 -19.87 -12.69
CA MET A 22 -11.83 -19.33 -13.06
C MET A 22 -11.90 -17.82 -13.13
N PRO A 23 -10.94 -17.11 -12.49
CA PRO A 23 -10.84 -15.66 -12.64
C PRO A 23 -10.70 -15.28 -14.12
N GLU A 24 -11.35 -14.19 -14.53
CA GLU A 24 -11.17 -13.70 -15.89
C GLU A 24 -9.69 -13.34 -16.15
N PRO A 25 -9.19 -13.50 -17.39
CA PRO A 25 -7.81 -13.14 -17.73
C PRO A 25 -7.45 -11.68 -17.37
N ALA A 26 -8.42 -10.76 -17.46
CA ALA A 26 -8.27 -9.37 -17.06
C ALA A 26 -8.00 -9.23 -15.55
N ASP A 27 -8.70 -9.99 -14.70
CA ASP A 27 -8.50 -9.98 -13.25
C ASP A 27 -7.12 -10.50 -12.86
N LEU A 28 -6.63 -11.51 -13.56
CA LEU A 28 -5.27 -12.04 -13.35
C LEU A 28 -4.21 -11.01 -13.72
N ALA A 29 -4.39 -10.30 -14.83
CA ALA A 29 -3.47 -9.24 -15.26
C ALA A 29 -3.44 -8.07 -14.25
N ILE A 30 -4.60 -7.66 -13.73
CA ILE A 30 -4.69 -6.62 -12.69
C ILE A 30 -3.97 -7.09 -11.42
N ARG A 31 -4.23 -8.32 -10.96
CA ARG A 31 -3.57 -8.88 -9.78
C ARG A 31 -2.06 -8.98 -9.94
N GLN A 32 -1.58 -9.33 -11.13
CA GLN A 32 -0.13 -9.34 -11.41
C GLN A 32 0.49 -7.94 -11.30
N GLN A 33 -0.18 -6.90 -11.79
CA GLN A 33 0.29 -5.52 -11.67
C GLN A 33 0.26 -4.99 -10.23
N GLN A 34 -0.55 -5.59 -9.37
CA GLN A 34 -0.65 -5.23 -7.94
C GLN A 34 0.37 -5.95 -7.06
N LEU A 35 1.23 -6.82 -7.61
CA LEU A 35 2.28 -7.49 -6.82
C LEU A 35 3.28 -6.46 -6.28
N PRO A 36 3.72 -6.60 -5.01
CA PRO A 36 4.61 -5.63 -4.37
C PRO A 36 5.93 -5.39 -5.10
N TRP A 37 6.45 -6.39 -5.80
CA TRP A 37 7.71 -6.31 -6.56
C TRP A 37 7.54 -5.89 -8.01
N VAL A 38 6.31 -5.70 -8.49
CA VAL A 38 6.06 -5.14 -9.82
C VAL A 38 6.10 -3.63 -9.71
N ILE A 39 7.27 -3.08 -9.96
CA ILE A 39 7.57 -1.64 -9.83
C ILE A 39 8.07 -1.15 -11.17
N GLU A 40 7.42 -0.13 -11.72
CA GLU A 40 7.78 0.48 -13.00
C GLU A 40 8.23 1.92 -12.76
N ALA A 41 9.53 2.18 -12.89
CA ALA A 41 10.04 3.55 -12.96
C ALA A 41 9.62 4.19 -14.30
N ARG A 42 8.99 5.36 -14.26
CA ARG A 42 8.46 6.04 -15.42
C ARG A 42 9.39 7.16 -15.89
N PRO A 43 9.39 7.50 -17.19
CA PRO A 43 10.23 8.57 -17.72
C PRO A 43 9.96 9.95 -17.10
N ASP A 44 8.76 10.17 -16.56
CA ASP A 44 8.35 11.41 -15.87
C ASP A 44 8.87 11.50 -14.42
N GLY A 45 9.71 10.54 -13.98
CA GLY A 45 10.27 10.46 -12.64
C GLY A 45 9.27 9.97 -11.57
N ASN A 46 8.09 9.49 -11.97
CA ASN A 46 7.16 8.81 -11.09
C ASN A 46 7.42 7.30 -11.06
N THR A 47 6.81 6.62 -10.11
CA THR A 47 6.81 5.15 -10.03
C THR A 47 5.38 4.64 -10.09
N ARG A 48 5.17 3.55 -10.82
CA ARG A 48 3.97 2.72 -10.69
C ARG A 48 4.29 1.55 -9.78
N ALA A 49 3.55 1.43 -8.68
CA ALA A 49 3.66 0.34 -7.72
C ALA A 49 2.25 -0.07 -7.28
N LEU A 50 2.04 -1.37 -7.03
CA LEU A 50 0.74 -1.91 -6.61
C LEU A 50 -0.41 -1.50 -7.55
N GLY A 51 -0.11 -1.36 -8.85
CA GLY A 51 -1.08 -0.94 -9.87
C GLY A 51 -1.41 0.56 -9.90
N LEU A 52 -0.90 1.38 -8.98
CA LEU A 52 -1.09 2.83 -8.91
C LEU A 52 0.15 3.58 -9.36
N THR A 53 -0.03 4.68 -10.08
CA THR A 53 1.06 5.62 -10.43
C THR A 53 1.13 6.72 -9.39
N LEU A 54 2.22 6.75 -8.62
CA LEU A 54 2.42 7.76 -7.57
C LEU A 54 2.44 9.17 -8.14
N ASN A 55 1.88 10.12 -7.41
CA ASN A 55 1.64 11.53 -7.79
C ASN A 55 0.67 11.73 -8.97
N VAL A 56 0.02 10.65 -9.48
CA VAL A 56 -0.98 10.71 -10.56
C VAL A 56 -2.29 10.06 -10.14
N SER A 57 -2.25 8.77 -9.75
CA SER A 57 -3.43 8.06 -9.26
C SER A 57 -3.94 8.69 -7.97
N THR A 58 -5.26 8.84 -7.85
CA THR A 58 -5.94 9.49 -6.74
C THR A 58 -6.29 8.50 -5.62
N LEU A 59 -6.75 9.01 -4.47
CA LEU A 59 -7.34 8.14 -3.43
C LEU A 59 -8.61 7.43 -3.93
N ALA A 60 -9.36 8.01 -4.87
CA ALA A 60 -10.50 7.33 -5.50
C ALA A 60 -10.05 6.12 -6.32
N ASP A 61 -8.94 6.24 -7.06
CA ASP A 61 -8.36 5.12 -7.80
C ASP A 61 -7.87 4.02 -6.84
N ALA A 62 -7.22 4.41 -5.73
CA ALA A 62 -6.81 3.49 -4.67
C ALA A 62 -8.01 2.74 -4.07
N LYS A 63 -9.11 3.44 -3.78
CA LYS A 63 -10.34 2.83 -3.28
C LYS A 63 -10.95 1.84 -4.28
N THR A 64 -10.94 2.18 -5.56
CA THR A 64 -11.41 1.30 -6.63
C THR A 64 -10.54 0.03 -6.72
N ALA A 65 -9.21 0.17 -6.57
CA ALA A 65 -8.26 -0.93 -6.69
C ALA A 65 -8.24 -1.87 -5.48
N PHE A 66 -8.44 -1.34 -4.25
CA PHE A 66 -8.22 -2.08 -3.00
C PHE A 66 -9.47 -2.25 -2.12
N GLY A 67 -10.61 -1.76 -2.57
CA GLY A 67 -11.90 -2.06 -1.99
C GLY A 67 -12.58 -0.91 -1.24
N PRO A 68 -13.88 -1.08 -0.96
CA PRO A 68 -14.74 -0.04 -0.41
C PRO A 68 -14.44 0.29 1.06
N ASP A 69 -13.80 -0.64 1.79
CA ASP A 69 -13.55 -0.52 3.24
C ASP A 69 -12.38 0.42 3.58
N MET A 70 -11.88 1.16 2.58
CA MET A 70 -10.84 2.15 2.77
C MET A 70 -11.33 3.31 3.62
N VAL A 71 -10.64 3.57 4.74
CA VAL A 71 -10.93 4.66 5.68
C VAL A 71 -9.95 5.81 5.46
N VAL A 72 -10.45 7.02 5.23
CA VAL A 72 -9.64 8.23 5.03
C VAL A 72 -9.71 9.11 6.27
N ALA A 73 -8.56 9.55 6.77
CA ALA A 73 -8.44 10.42 7.94
C ALA A 73 -7.15 11.24 7.88
N ILE A 74 -7.08 12.29 8.69
CA ILE A 74 -5.80 12.95 8.99
C ILE A 74 -5.22 12.27 10.23
N VAL A 75 -3.98 11.81 10.10
CA VAL A 75 -3.21 11.19 11.17
C VAL A 75 -2.05 12.12 11.52
N SER A 76 -1.90 12.45 12.80
CA SER A 76 -0.86 13.39 13.27
C SER A 76 -0.27 12.95 14.60
N GLU A 77 1.06 13.04 14.71
CA GLU A 77 1.75 12.96 15.98
C GLU A 77 1.53 14.25 16.80
N PRO A 78 1.76 14.23 18.13
CA PRO A 78 1.66 15.42 18.96
C PRO A 78 2.60 16.53 18.48
N GLY A 79 2.04 17.70 18.20
CA GLY A 79 2.80 18.86 17.72
C GLY A 79 2.99 18.95 16.21
N GLU A 80 2.56 17.95 15.44
CA GLU A 80 2.65 17.95 13.98
C GLU A 80 1.33 18.31 13.30
N VAL A 81 1.43 18.82 12.08
CA VAL A 81 0.26 19.08 11.21
C VAL A 81 -0.40 17.74 10.84
N GLY A 82 0.41 16.72 10.60
CA GLY A 82 -0.01 15.38 10.23
C GLY A 82 -0.04 15.13 8.73
N ALA A 83 -0.58 13.99 8.36
CA ALA A 83 -0.74 13.54 6.99
C ALA A 83 -2.18 13.12 6.69
N LEU A 84 -2.63 13.39 5.47
CA LEU A 84 -3.90 12.86 4.97
C LEU A 84 -3.66 11.45 4.47
N GLU A 85 -4.23 10.47 5.16
CA GLU A 85 -3.98 9.05 4.92
C GLU A 85 -5.27 8.29 4.64
N ALA A 86 -5.16 7.29 3.78
CA ALA A 86 -6.20 6.31 3.54
C ALA A 86 -5.69 4.92 3.92
N TYR A 87 -6.42 4.22 4.77
CA TYR A 87 -6.06 2.94 5.35
C TYR A 87 -6.98 1.81 4.89
N VAL A 88 -6.40 0.69 4.47
CA VAL A 88 -7.11 -0.57 4.17
C VAL A 88 -6.55 -1.66 5.08
N ALA A 89 -7.39 -2.15 5.99
CA ALA A 89 -6.99 -3.12 7.02
C ALA A 89 -6.67 -4.51 6.46
N SER A 90 -7.34 -4.90 5.38
CA SER A 90 -7.15 -6.20 4.72
C SER A 90 -7.21 -6.00 3.22
N ALA A 91 -6.06 -5.75 2.63
CA ALA A 91 -5.89 -5.54 1.20
C ALA A 91 -5.24 -6.77 0.55
N HIS A 92 -5.47 -6.93 -0.76
CA HIS A 92 -4.78 -7.91 -1.59
C HIS A 92 -3.83 -7.18 -2.53
N ALA A 93 -2.53 -7.31 -2.27
CA ALA A 93 -1.47 -6.89 -3.18
C ALA A 93 -1.13 -8.07 -4.11
N GLY A 94 -1.86 -8.19 -5.21
CA GLY A 94 -1.89 -9.40 -6.02
C GLY A 94 -2.50 -10.58 -5.26
N PHE A 95 -1.68 -11.56 -4.88
CA PHE A 95 -2.06 -12.71 -4.05
C PHE A 95 -1.54 -12.60 -2.60
N ILE A 96 -0.87 -11.52 -2.23
CA ILE A 96 -0.37 -11.29 -0.89
C ILE A 96 -1.36 -10.41 -0.13
N THR A 97 -1.80 -10.88 1.03
CA THR A 97 -2.63 -10.07 1.94
C THR A 97 -1.78 -9.19 2.83
N GLY A 98 -2.31 -8.05 3.23
CA GLY A 98 -1.64 -7.13 4.14
C GLY A 98 -2.47 -5.89 4.41
N LYS A 99 -1.86 -4.95 5.11
CA LYS A 99 -2.42 -3.62 5.36
C LYS A 99 -1.83 -2.63 4.37
N LEU A 100 -2.64 -1.72 3.85
CA LEU A 100 -2.18 -0.64 2.98
C LEU A 100 -2.49 0.71 3.61
N ILE A 101 -1.53 1.63 3.51
CA ILE A 101 -1.67 3.03 3.87
C ILE A 101 -1.28 3.84 2.64
N PHE A 102 -2.16 4.71 2.18
CA PHE A 102 -1.93 5.63 1.08
C PHE A 102 -1.82 7.04 1.66
N THR A 103 -0.69 7.70 1.49
CA THR A 103 -0.54 9.11 1.88
C THR A 103 -0.89 9.99 0.68
N ALA A 104 -1.88 10.85 0.83
CA ALA A 104 -2.28 11.80 -0.20
C ALA A 104 -1.29 12.97 -0.31
N ARG A 105 -1.22 13.57 -1.50
CA ARG A 105 -0.49 14.81 -1.73
C ARG A 105 -1.37 15.99 -1.33
N ALA A 106 -1.24 16.44 -0.11
CA ALA A 106 -1.87 17.64 0.43
C ALA A 106 -0.79 18.53 1.04
N ASP A 107 -0.96 19.85 0.96
CA ASP A 107 -0.11 20.80 1.66
C ASP A 107 -0.56 20.97 3.13
N GLU A 108 0.30 21.58 3.93
CA GLU A 108 0.07 21.73 5.37
C GLU A 108 -1.14 22.62 5.67
N ASP A 109 -1.38 23.65 4.87
CA ASP A 109 -2.52 24.56 5.05
C ASP A 109 -3.84 23.83 4.78
N MET A 110 -3.89 23.01 3.74
CA MET A 110 -5.06 22.17 3.44
C MET A 110 -5.34 21.19 4.56
N ILE A 111 -4.30 20.50 5.06
CA ILE A 111 -4.42 19.52 6.16
C ILE A 111 -4.91 20.23 7.42
N ALA A 112 -4.33 21.38 7.77
CA ALA A 112 -4.74 22.17 8.94
C ALA A 112 -6.21 22.60 8.85
N ALA A 113 -6.62 23.15 7.69
CA ALA A 113 -7.99 23.58 7.46
C ALA A 113 -9.00 22.38 7.51
N MET A 114 -8.66 21.25 6.93
CA MET A 114 -9.50 20.02 7.01
C MET A 114 -9.59 19.51 8.45
N ARG A 115 -8.51 19.60 9.23
CA ARG A 115 -8.48 19.17 10.63
C ARG A 115 -9.35 20.08 11.52
N GLU A 116 -9.39 21.37 11.27
CA GLU A 116 -10.28 22.32 11.98
C GLU A 116 -11.76 21.98 11.75
N ARG A 117 -12.10 21.50 10.55
CA ARG A 117 -13.48 21.12 10.17
C ARG A 117 -13.77 19.63 10.38
N ALA A 118 -12.87 18.89 11.05
CA ALA A 118 -13.03 17.46 11.27
C ALA A 118 -14.32 17.14 12.00
N ALA A 119 -15.04 16.12 11.54
CA ALA A 119 -16.26 15.66 12.17
C ALA A 119 -16.01 15.06 13.56
N LYS A 120 -14.84 14.46 13.76
CA LYS A 120 -14.43 13.84 15.02
C LYS A 120 -12.89 13.80 15.09
N THR A 121 -12.35 13.99 16.30
CA THR A 121 -10.92 13.75 16.58
C THR A 121 -10.80 12.77 17.74
N GLU A 122 -9.99 11.73 17.56
CA GLU A 122 -9.76 10.66 18.53
C GLU A 122 -8.25 10.50 18.78
N TYR A 123 -7.89 10.09 19.99
CA TYR A 123 -6.53 9.63 20.27
C TYR A 123 -6.45 8.13 20.03
N MET A 124 -5.42 7.70 19.31
CA MET A 124 -5.07 6.30 19.17
C MET A 124 -4.24 5.84 20.39
N GLU A 125 -4.01 4.54 20.53
CA GLU A 125 -3.22 3.97 21.63
C GLU A 125 -1.79 4.55 21.73
N SER A 126 -1.26 5.07 20.63
CA SER A 126 0.10 5.62 20.48
C SER A 126 0.20 7.14 20.66
N THR A 127 -0.70 7.83 21.35
CA THR A 127 -0.76 9.30 21.41
C THR A 127 -1.05 10.00 20.08
N THR A 128 -0.96 9.29 18.96
CA THR A 128 -1.30 9.75 17.61
C THR A 128 -2.76 10.18 17.56
N ARG A 129 -3.05 11.29 16.89
CA ARG A 129 -4.42 11.80 16.70
C ARG A 129 -4.94 11.38 15.34
N LYS A 130 -6.18 10.91 15.32
CA LYS A 130 -6.92 10.61 14.11
C LYS A 130 -8.10 11.58 13.99
N ALA A 131 -8.11 12.41 12.95
CA ALA A 131 -9.22 13.30 12.66
C ALA A 131 -10.03 12.75 11.47
N THR A 132 -11.30 12.44 11.73
CA THR A 132 -12.26 11.98 10.71
C THR A 132 -12.74 13.19 9.92
N LEU A 133 -12.61 13.14 8.59
CA LEU A 133 -12.96 14.25 7.71
C LEU A 133 -14.46 14.54 7.70
N SER A 134 -14.83 15.80 7.45
CA SER A 134 -16.19 16.16 7.07
C SER A 134 -16.53 15.53 5.71
N PRO A 135 -17.82 15.30 5.37
CA PRO A 135 -18.21 14.76 4.07
C PRO A 135 -17.70 15.59 2.88
N ALA A 136 -17.64 16.91 3.00
CA ALA A 136 -17.13 17.79 1.96
C ALA A 136 -15.61 17.61 1.78
N ASP A 137 -14.86 17.59 2.89
CA ASP A 137 -13.40 17.38 2.87
C ASP A 137 -13.05 15.96 2.40
N LEU A 138 -13.87 14.96 2.74
CA LEU A 138 -13.67 13.60 2.21
C LEU A 138 -13.81 13.56 0.69
N SER A 139 -14.81 14.26 0.13
CA SER A 139 -14.97 14.35 -1.32
C SER A 139 -13.76 14.99 -2.00
N THR A 140 -13.21 16.05 -1.41
CA THR A 140 -11.99 16.69 -1.87
C THR A 140 -10.79 15.76 -1.74
N ALA A 141 -10.61 15.10 -0.58
CA ALA A 141 -9.52 14.16 -0.33
C ALA A 141 -9.47 13.05 -1.37
N MET A 142 -10.62 12.51 -1.78
CA MET A 142 -10.69 11.43 -2.77
C MET A 142 -10.14 11.83 -4.15
N THR A 143 -10.06 13.12 -4.47
CA THR A 143 -9.49 13.62 -5.74
C THR A 143 -7.97 13.85 -5.67
N LEU A 144 -7.39 13.80 -4.48
CA LEU A 144 -5.97 14.08 -4.31
C LEU A 144 -5.10 12.91 -4.75
N PRO A 145 -3.96 13.19 -5.43
CA PRO A 145 -3.02 12.15 -5.83
C PRO A 145 -2.36 11.45 -4.63
N VAL A 146 -2.15 10.15 -4.76
CA VAL A 146 -1.35 9.34 -3.82
C VAL A 146 0.13 9.66 -4.04
N ARG A 147 0.82 10.18 -3.02
CA ARG A 147 2.27 10.47 -3.08
C ARG A 147 3.15 9.34 -2.56
N ALA A 148 2.63 8.55 -1.62
CA ALA A 148 3.34 7.42 -1.02
C ALA A 148 2.38 6.28 -0.70
N ILE A 149 2.90 5.06 -0.71
CA ILE A 149 2.19 3.86 -0.30
C ILE A 149 3.05 3.13 0.72
N ALA A 150 2.46 2.73 1.86
CA ALA A 150 3.06 1.80 2.79
C ALA A 150 2.28 0.48 2.77
N PHE A 151 2.98 -0.63 2.61
CA PHE A 151 2.41 -1.97 2.61
C PHE A 151 3.03 -2.80 3.74
N ILE A 152 2.20 -3.35 4.61
CA ILE A 152 2.57 -4.23 5.71
C ILE A 152 2.03 -5.61 5.38
N PRO A 153 2.84 -6.54 4.86
CA PRO A 153 2.38 -7.88 4.51
C PRO A 153 1.96 -8.68 5.74
N SER A 154 0.95 -9.53 5.60
CA SER A 154 0.54 -10.46 6.66
C SER A 154 1.54 -11.61 6.82
N ALA A 155 2.15 -12.05 5.71
CA ALA A 155 3.23 -13.02 5.70
C ALA A 155 4.55 -12.33 6.09
N ASN A 156 5.42 -13.04 6.79
CA ASN A 156 6.78 -12.56 7.06
C ASN A 156 7.62 -12.71 5.78
N LEU A 157 8.42 -11.70 5.52
CA LEU A 157 9.36 -11.67 4.40
C LEU A 157 10.79 -11.65 4.99
N ASP A 158 11.53 -12.72 4.79
CA ASP A 158 12.95 -12.71 5.11
C ASP A 158 13.77 -11.99 4.03
N ARG A 159 15.04 -11.69 4.35
CA ARG A 159 15.93 -10.97 3.45
C ARG A 159 16.13 -11.69 2.12
N ASP A 160 16.22 -13.01 2.13
CA ASP A 160 16.49 -13.80 0.93
C ASP A 160 15.28 -13.78 -0.01
N ALA A 161 14.08 -13.92 0.53
CA ALA A 161 12.83 -13.78 -0.23
C ALA A 161 12.68 -12.37 -0.83
N ILE A 162 13.10 -11.33 -0.11
CA ILE A 162 13.09 -9.96 -0.61
C ILE A 162 14.08 -9.81 -1.76
N VAL A 163 15.32 -10.25 -1.60
CA VAL A 163 16.35 -10.15 -2.65
C VAL A 163 15.97 -10.97 -3.89
N GLU A 164 15.35 -12.13 -3.71
CA GLU A 164 14.85 -12.93 -4.84
C GLU A 164 13.78 -12.18 -5.65
N ARG A 165 12.89 -11.43 -4.99
CA ARG A 165 11.76 -10.76 -5.63
C ARG A 165 12.07 -9.34 -6.12
N PHE A 166 12.81 -8.58 -5.33
CA PHE A 166 13.09 -7.16 -5.60
C PHE A 166 14.50 -6.93 -6.19
N GLY A 167 15.37 -7.94 -6.19
CA GLY A 167 16.78 -7.81 -6.54
C GLY A 167 17.62 -7.35 -5.36
N ALA A 168 18.93 -7.22 -5.58
CA ALA A 168 19.85 -6.71 -4.56
C ALA A 168 19.54 -5.23 -4.26
N PRO A 169 19.49 -4.81 -2.98
CA PRO A 169 19.37 -3.41 -2.62
C PRO A 169 20.61 -2.61 -3.03
N ALA A 170 20.44 -1.33 -3.28
CA ALA A 170 21.56 -0.43 -3.57
C ALA A 170 22.37 -0.12 -2.30
N ASP A 171 21.69 -0.10 -1.14
CA ASP A 171 22.30 0.11 0.17
C ASP A 171 21.47 -0.56 1.27
N GLU A 172 22.13 -0.87 2.40
CA GLU A 172 21.50 -1.44 3.60
C GLU A 172 21.90 -0.61 4.82
N ILE A 173 20.91 -0.03 5.50
CA ILE A 173 21.14 0.81 6.68
C ILE A 173 20.50 0.14 7.90
N ARG A 174 21.31 -0.15 8.90
CA ARG A 174 20.82 -0.59 10.21
C ARG A 174 20.42 0.61 11.04
N ALA A 175 19.11 0.85 11.18
CA ALA A 175 18.59 1.98 11.93
C ALA A 175 18.65 1.77 13.44
N ASN A 176 18.50 0.52 13.91
CA ASN A 176 18.60 0.15 15.32
C ASN A 176 18.85 -1.37 15.47
N ASP A 177 18.73 -1.91 16.71
CA ASP A 177 19.02 -3.31 17.00
C ASP A 177 18.11 -4.32 16.31
N HIS A 178 16.93 -3.91 15.86
CA HIS A 178 15.93 -4.80 15.27
C HIS A 178 15.46 -4.37 13.90
N GLN A 179 15.83 -3.18 13.39
CA GLN A 179 15.42 -2.67 12.09
C GLN A 179 16.58 -2.45 11.14
N THR A 180 16.43 -3.00 9.93
CA THR A 180 17.34 -2.80 8.81
C THR A 180 16.55 -2.35 7.59
N HIS A 181 16.98 -1.25 6.97
CA HIS A 181 16.41 -0.70 5.76
C HIS A 181 17.17 -1.25 4.55
N LEU A 182 16.44 -1.81 3.59
CA LEU A 182 16.94 -2.23 2.29
C LEU A 182 16.49 -1.19 1.26
N LEU A 183 17.44 -0.41 0.74
CA LEU A 183 17.17 0.77 -0.06
C LEU A 183 17.25 0.49 -1.55
N TYR A 184 16.22 0.87 -2.29
CA TYR A 184 16.09 0.76 -3.74
C TYR A 184 15.72 2.13 -4.34
N PRO A 185 16.67 3.11 -4.37
CA PRO A 185 16.37 4.48 -4.76
C PRO A 185 15.83 4.59 -6.18
N ASP A 186 16.34 3.82 -7.14
CA ASP A 186 15.89 3.83 -8.53
C ASP A 186 14.45 3.33 -8.71
N LYS A 187 13.95 2.54 -7.75
CA LYS A 187 12.57 2.06 -7.68
C LYS A 187 11.68 2.95 -6.81
N GLY A 188 12.27 3.85 -6.04
CA GLY A 188 11.56 4.62 -5.03
C GLY A 188 11.03 3.74 -3.89
N LEU A 189 11.77 2.71 -3.49
CA LEU A 189 11.34 1.72 -2.51
C LEU A 189 12.34 1.62 -1.36
N ASP A 190 11.83 1.65 -0.13
CA ASP A 190 12.51 1.25 1.09
C ASP A 190 11.77 0.07 1.72
N ILE A 191 12.49 -1.01 2.02
CA ILE A 191 11.94 -2.17 2.72
C ILE A 191 12.59 -2.25 4.09
N ILE A 192 11.76 -2.12 5.12
CA ILE A 192 12.19 -2.21 6.51
C ILE A 192 11.97 -3.63 7.00
N LEU A 193 13.08 -4.32 7.28
CA LEU A 193 13.07 -5.60 7.98
C LEU A 193 13.05 -5.31 9.48
N ASP A 194 12.06 -5.85 10.19
CA ASP A 194 11.95 -5.72 11.65
C ASP A 194 11.93 -7.11 12.31
N THR A 195 12.95 -7.43 13.10
CA THR A 195 13.04 -8.72 13.81
C THR A 195 12.07 -8.85 14.99
N ARG A 196 11.39 -7.78 15.37
CA ARG A 196 10.41 -7.74 16.47
C ARG A 196 8.99 -7.39 16.01
N GLY A 197 8.84 -7.02 14.74
CA GLY A 197 7.58 -6.57 14.17
C GLY A 197 7.26 -7.20 12.83
N LYS A 198 6.53 -6.46 12.02
CA LYS A 198 6.25 -6.81 10.63
C LYS A 198 7.13 -5.98 9.72
N GLU A 199 7.48 -6.55 8.59
CA GLU A 199 8.14 -5.84 7.53
C GLU A 199 7.23 -4.72 7.01
N LEU A 200 7.85 -3.63 6.59
CA LEU A 200 7.18 -2.49 5.99
C LEU A 200 7.83 -2.14 4.66
N LEU A 201 7.03 -2.10 3.61
CA LEU A 201 7.45 -1.69 2.28
C LEU A 201 6.92 -0.28 2.02
N GLN A 202 7.81 0.69 1.79
CA GLN A 202 7.46 2.09 1.56
C GLN A 202 7.79 2.48 0.12
N TYR A 203 6.78 2.91 -0.62
CA TYR A 203 6.91 3.31 -2.02
C TYR A 203 6.70 4.82 -2.16
N VAL A 204 7.63 5.48 -2.81
CA VAL A 204 7.57 6.89 -3.23
C VAL A 204 8.05 7.03 -4.67
N ALA A 205 7.85 8.19 -5.29
CA ALA A 205 8.55 8.45 -6.55
C ALA A 205 10.07 8.51 -6.30
N PRO A 206 10.95 8.03 -7.22
CA PRO A 206 12.40 8.07 -7.04
C PRO A 206 12.94 9.46 -6.70
N ARG A 207 12.37 10.51 -7.29
CA ARG A 207 12.72 11.92 -6.98
C ARG A 207 12.40 12.34 -5.54
N ASP A 208 11.48 11.62 -4.88
CA ASP A 208 11.05 11.89 -3.49
C ASP A 208 11.74 10.94 -2.49
N PHE A 209 12.66 10.06 -2.95
CA PHE A 209 13.27 9.01 -2.14
C PHE A 209 14.03 9.53 -0.92
N ALA A 210 14.64 10.72 -1.02
CA ALA A 210 15.30 11.39 0.10
C ALA A 210 14.37 11.63 1.31
N ARG A 211 13.06 11.65 1.12
CA ARG A 211 12.07 11.78 2.23
C ARG A 211 12.04 10.54 3.11
N LEU A 212 12.33 9.35 2.56
CA LEU A 212 12.39 8.10 3.33
C LEU A 212 13.71 7.98 4.09
N THR A 213 14.81 8.44 3.48
CA THR A 213 16.15 8.26 4.05
C THR A 213 16.62 9.43 4.92
N GLY A 214 15.98 10.62 4.81
CA GLY A 214 16.32 11.80 5.64
C GLY A 214 16.35 11.52 7.14
N PRO A 215 15.34 10.83 7.72
CA PRO A 215 15.35 10.47 9.14
C PRO A 215 16.47 9.49 9.54
N LEU A 216 16.94 8.64 8.61
CA LEU A 216 17.97 7.62 8.89
C LEU A 216 19.35 8.23 9.11
N GLY A 217 19.65 9.34 8.43
CA GLY A 217 20.93 10.05 8.57
C GLY A 217 21.08 10.76 9.92
N THR A 218 19.99 11.03 10.63
CA THR A 218 20.00 11.68 11.95
C THR A 218 20.03 10.64 13.09
N ALA A 219 19.68 9.39 12.84
CA ALA A 219 19.67 8.33 13.85
C ALA A 219 21.04 7.62 14.01
N ALA A 220 21.98 7.86 13.09
CA ALA A 220 23.32 7.24 13.08
C ALA A 220 24.44 8.11 13.72
N GLN A 221 24.07 9.17 14.47
CA GLN A 221 25.00 10.02 15.22
C GLN A 221 24.73 9.82 16.76
#